data_08079abbdf196c3e0da60408cf3be8c6
#
_entry.id   08079abbdf196c3e0da60408cf3be8c6
#
_cell.length_a   1.000
_cell.length_b   1.000
_cell.length_c   1.000
_cell.angle_alpha   90.00
_cell.angle_beta   90.00
_cell.angle_gamma   90.00
#
_symmetry.space_group_name_H-M   'P 1'
#
loop_
_entity.id
_entity.type
_entity.pdbx_description
1 polymer ?
#
loop_
_entity_poly.entity_id
_entity_poly.type
_entity_poly.pdbx_seq_one_letter_code
_entity_poly.pdbx_strand_id
1 'polypeptide(L)'
;MAESMGLDRLPEFASIRAAAETIAGEGERLAALCIEIQQIPAPTGAEEKRADWVEERFRQLGLADIDRDGALNVYGRIPGKQSTPALLVSAHTDTVFPASTDLTVRVDPETGRIAGPSIGDNSTGLAGLMVLAEVLAGIEQPPVDIWLVANSTEEGLGDLKGIRAAVDRLPDRIGAVLVLEGMGLGRIVHRGLGVRRYRIHAHAPGGHSWGDFGSASAIHCLAALVTDITRLNVPQQPRTTYNVGKFSGGTSVNTIAQHASFELDLRSAAPETLAQLDEQVQRLVQRHQRHHQRGKSGVTFSMETIGDRPAGQIPESHPLMQATSGILAQLGIPERMDVRISSTDANIPLSRGIPSVCIGLTEGGDAHRLSEWINPAPLAKGIQQLLYLTWWTAGWLTTR
;
A
#
# COMPACT_ATOMS: atom_id res chain seq x y z
N MET A 1 16.39 12.54 -27.52
CA MET A 1 17.17 11.38 -27.05
C MET A 1 17.68 11.75 -25.66
N ALA A 2 17.00 11.30 -24.61
CA ALA A 2 17.53 11.42 -23.26
C ALA A 2 18.74 10.48 -23.21
N GLU A 3 19.94 11.01 -23.07
CA GLU A 3 21.10 10.21 -22.72
C GLU A 3 20.74 9.47 -21.43
N SER A 4 20.79 8.13 -21.47
CA SER A 4 20.71 7.32 -20.27
C SER A 4 21.83 7.80 -19.36
N MET A 5 21.48 8.51 -18.28
CA MET A 5 22.46 8.86 -17.26
C MET A 5 22.95 7.55 -16.64
N GLY A 6 24.03 6.99 -17.20
CA GLY A 6 24.65 5.80 -16.67
C GLY A 6 25.07 6.07 -15.24
N LEU A 7 24.72 5.15 -14.35
CA LEU A 7 25.14 5.17 -12.94
C LEU A 7 26.65 5.30 -12.77
N ASP A 8 27.42 5.03 -13.83
CA ASP A 8 28.88 5.09 -13.85
C ASP A 8 29.47 6.50 -13.91
N ARG A 9 28.66 7.53 -14.12
CA ARG A 9 29.13 8.91 -14.40
C ARG A 9 29.14 9.85 -13.20
N LEU A 10 28.59 9.45 -12.04
CA LEU A 10 28.59 10.31 -10.85
C LEU A 10 29.72 9.85 -9.89
N PRO A 11 30.74 10.67 -9.65
CA PRO A 11 31.80 10.38 -8.66
C PRO A 11 31.25 10.07 -7.27
N GLU A 12 30.09 10.63 -6.97
CA GLU A 12 29.35 10.49 -5.71
C GLU A 12 28.73 9.08 -5.50
N PHE A 13 28.78 8.18 -6.51
CA PHE A 13 28.30 6.80 -6.37
C PHE A 13 29.33 5.80 -5.82
N ALA A 14 30.56 6.22 -5.55
CA ALA A 14 31.62 5.28 -5.13
C ALA A 14 31.29 4.61 -3.79
N SER A 15 30.83 5.37 -2.80
CA SER A 15 30.43 4.86 -1.48
C SER A 15 29.20 3.97 -1.53
N ILE A 16 28.19 4.34 -2.34
CA ILE A 16 27.00 3.51 -2.57
C ILE A 16 27.37 2.21 -3.28
N ARG A 17 28.29 2.25 -4.25
CA ARG A 17 28.76 1.05 -4.95
C ARG A 17 29.48 0.11 -3.98
N ALA A 18 30.40 0.63 -3.16
CA ALA A 18 31.10 -0.16 -2.15
C ALA A 18 30.12 -0.80 -1.13
N ALA A 19 29.12 -0.03 -0.67
CA ALA A 19 28.07 -0.57 0.19
C ALA A 19 27.24 -1.66 -0.49
N ALA A 20 26.86 -1.46 -1.76
CA ALA A 20 26.12 -2.45 -2.54
C ALA A 20 26.93 -3.74 -2.78
N GLU A 21 28.24 -3.64 -2.99
CA GLU A 21 29.14 -4.79 -3.09
C GLU A 21 29.24 -5.55 -1.76
N THR A 22 29.28 -4.85 -0.63
CA THR A 22 29.25 -5.46 0.71
C THR A 22 27.94 -6.23 0.94
N ILE A 23 26.81 -5.62 0.63
CA ILE A 23 25.47 -6.22 0.76
C ILE A 23 25.31 -7.50 -0.06
N ALA A 24 25.99 -7.62 -1.20
CA ALA A 24 25.96 -8.83 -2.01
C ALA A 24 26.38 -10.11 -1.26
N GLY A 25 27.22 -9.98 -0.25
CA GLY A 25 27.70 -11.08 0.60
C GLY A 25 26.85 -11.36 1.85
N GLU A 26 25.80 -10.56 2.13
CA GLU A 26 25.08 -10.57 3.41
C GLU A 26 23.74 -11.31 3.39
N GLY A 27 23.51 -12.21 2.45
CA GLY A 27 22.22 -12.87 2.25
C GLY A 27 21.62 -13.50 3.52
N GLU A 28 22.43 -14.17 4.35
CA GLU A 28 21.97 -14.77 5.61
C GLU A 28 21.55 -13.70 6.64
N ARG A 29 22.30 -12.61 6.77
CA ARG A 29 21.96 -11.49 7.66
C ARG A 29 20.66 -10.83 7.24
N LEU A 30 20.50 -10.62 5.94
CA LEU A 30 19.27 -10.02 5.40
C LEU A 30 18.05 -10.92 5.66
N ALA A 31 18.17 -12.22 5.45
CA ALA A 31 17.12 -13.18 5.73
C ALA A 31 16.77 -13.22 7.23
N ALA A 32 17.77 -13.21 8.11
CA ALA A 32 17.57 -13.18 9.55
C ALA A 32 16.85 -11.91 10.00
N LEU A 33 17.16 -10.75 9.44
CA LEU A 33 16.47 -9.49 9.74
C LEU A 33 14.98 -9.53 9.30
N CYS A 34 14.69 -10.11 8.14
CA CYS A 34 13.29 -10.30 7.70
C CYS A 34 12.51 -11.15 8.71
N ILE A 35 13.11 -12.25 9.19
CA ILE A 35 12.51 -13.13 10.21
C ILE A 35 12.35 -12.39 11.54
N GLU A 36 13.36 -11.64 12.00
CA GLU A 36 13.29 -10.86 13.24
C GLU A 36 12.07 -9.92 13.25
N ILE A 37 11.89 -9.17 12.17
CA ILE A 37 10.76 -8.24 12.02
C ILE A 37 9.43 -9.00 11.94
N GLN A 38 9.40 -10.09 11.19
CA GLN A 38 8.21 -10.91 11.01
C GLN A 38 7.70 -11.50 12.34
N GLN A 39 8.59 -11.83 13.27
CA GLN A 39 8.22 -12.35 14.60
C GLN A 39 7.54 -11.30 15.50
N ILE A 40 7.46 -10.04 15.11
CA ILE A 40 6.78 -8.98 15.86
C ILE A 40 5.35 -8.84 15.32
N PRO A 41 4.30 -9.23 16.08
CA PRO A 41 2.91 -9.06 15.65
C PRO A 41 2.57 -7.58 15.42
N ALA A 42 1.94 -7.28 14.28
CA ALA A 42 1.53 -5.92 13.92
C ALA A 42 0.23 -5.92 13.11
N PRO A 43 -0.92 -6.30 13.69
CA PRO A 43 -2.20 -6.21 12.99
C PRO A 43 -2.50 -4.75 12.60
N THR A 44 -3.13 -4.55 11.44
CA THR A 44 -3.56 -3.21 11.00
C THR A 44 -4.32 -2.47 12.09
N GLY A 45 -3.82 -1.30 12.50
CA GLY A 45 -4.36 -0.48 13.59
C GLY A 45 -3.89 -0.88 15.00
N ALA A 46 -2.88 -1.78 15.12
CA ALA A 46 -2.27 -2.20 16.38
C ALA A 46 -0.77 -2.53 16.18
N GLU A 47 -0.05 -1.60 15.54
CA GLU A 47 1.36 -1.76 15.12
C GLU A 47 2.38 -1.29 16.16
N GLU A 48 1.96 -0.95 17.37
CA GLU A 48 2.80 -0.34 18.40
C GLU A 48 4.12 -1.06 18.61
N LYS A 49 4.11 -2.41 18.63
CA LYS A 49 5.31 -3.20 18.87
C LYS A 49 6.36 -3.08 17.75
N ARG A 50 5.90 -3.07 16.49
CA ARG A 50 6.81 -2.82 15.36
C ARG A 50 7.29 -1.38 15.33
N ALA A 51 6.42 -0.42 15.65
CA ALA A 51 6.79 0.97 15.78
C ALA A 51 7.84 1.18 16.88
N ASP A 52 7.70 0.55 18.05
CA ASP A 52 8.70 0.58 19.13
C ASP A 52 10.05 0.03 18.66
N TRP A 53 10.03 -1.10 17.96
CA TRP A 53 11.23 -1.75 17.43
C TRP A 53 11.94 -0.86 16.39
N VAL A 54 11.20 -0.27 15.46
CA VAL A 54 11.75 0.64 14.44
C VAL A 54 12.35 1.90 15.07
N GLU A 55 11.63 2.52 16.00
CA GLU A 55 12.06 3.74 16.68
C GLU A 55 13.38 3.50 17.42
N GLU A 56 13.51 2.39 18.13
CA GLU A 56 14.74 2.01 18.81
C GLU A 56 15.87 1.75 17.80
N ARG A 57 15.57 1.10 16.67
CA ARG A 57 16.56 0.84 15.61
C ARG A 57 17.07 2.14 14.99
N PHE A 58 16.19 3.10 14.72
CA PHE A 58 16.58 4.42 14.22
C PHE A 58 17.46 5.19 15.23
N ARG A 59 17.17 5.09 16.54
CA ARG A 59 18.03 5.68 17.58
C ARG A 59 19.43 5.06 17.61
N GLN A 60 19.51 3.72 17.53
CA GLN A 60 20.79 2.99 17.49
C GLN A 60 21.64 3.39 16.29
N LEU A 61 21.01 3.65 15.14
CA LEU A 61 21.66 4.10 13.92
C LEU A 61 22.01 5.61 13.93
N GLY A 62 21.54 6.35 14.93
CA GLY A 62 21.82 7.78 15.07
C GLY A 62 21.11 8.67 14.04
N LEU A 63 19.93 8.30 13.56
CA LEU A 63 19.15 9.11 12.65
C LEU A 63 18.72 10.43 13.33
N ALA A 64 18.59 11.48 12.52
CA ALA A 64 18.06 12.76 13.00
C ALA A 64 16.51 12.75 13.01
N ASP A 65 15.91 13.66 13.78
CA ASP A 65 14.48 13.96 13.82
C ASP A 65 13.60 12.70 13.97
N ILE A 66 14.05 11.77 14.83
CA ILE A 66 13.27 10.57 15.15
C ILE A 66 12.02 10.99 15.90
N ASP A 67 10.86 10.59 15.38
CA ASP A 67 9.56 10.89 15.97
C ASP A 67 8.51 9.84 15.58
N ARG A 68 7.45 9.74 16.39
CA ARG A 68 6.28 8.91 16.13
C ARG A 68 5.03 9.75 16.15
N ASP A 69 4.21 9.66 15.12
CA ASP A 69 2.95 10.37 15.05
C ASP A 69 1.76 9.59 15.66
N GLY A 70 0.59 10.24 15.69
CA GLY A 70 -0.63 9.63 16.21
C GLY A 70 -1.20 8.49 15.35
N ALA A 71 -0.68 8.32 14.13
CA ALA A 71 -1.00 7.19 13.26
C ALA A 71 -0.05 6.00 13.47
N LEU A 72 0.90 6.07 14.40
CA LEU A 72 1.97 5.10 14.65
C LEU A 72 3.06 5.05 13.56
N ASN A 73 3.11 6.01 12.66
CA ASN A 73 4.26 6.13 11.76
C ASN A 73 5.51 6.48 12.56
N VAL A 74 6.61 5.84 12.25
CA VAL A 74 7.93 6.17 12.80
C VAL A 74 8.78 6.83 11.72
N TYR A 75 9.29 8.01 12.04
CA TYR A 75 10.12 8.83 11.17
C TYR A 75 11.57 8.81 11.62
N GLY A 76 12.48 8.87 10.67
CA GLY A 76 13.88 9.14 10.88
C GLY A 76 14.44 9.89 9.67
N ARG A 77 15.33 10.85 9.87
CA ARG A 77 15.92 11.61 8.79
C ARG A 77 17.43 11.38 8.69
N ILE A 78 17.91 11.17 7.48
CA ILE A 78 19.32 11.30 7.10
C ILE A 78 19.50 12.72 6.54
N PRO A 79 20.23 13.60 7.24
CA PRO A 79 20.44 14.97 6.78
C PRO A 79 21.22 15.02 5.47
N GLY A 80 20.68 15.71 4.47
CA GLY A 80 21.30 15.94 3.18
C GLY A 80 22.02 17.29 3.06
N LYS A 81 22.73 17.50 1.94
CA LYS A 81 23.34 18.79 1.59
C LYS A 81 22.27 19.89 1.40
N GLN A 82 21.08 19.51 0.99
CA GLN A 82 19.89 20.36 0.83
C GLN A 82 18.72 19.75 1.58
N SER A 83 17.92 20.58 2.24
CA SER A 83 16.75 20.11 3.00
C SER A 83 15.46 20.03 2.18
N THR A 84 15.43 20.67 1.01
CA THR A 84 14.25 20.76 0.12
C THR A 84 14.71 20.88 -1.33
N PRO A 85 14.13 20.13 -2.30
CA PRO A 85 13.15 19.08 -2.08
C PRO A 85 13.79 17.85 -1.42
N ALA A 86 13.05 17.13 -0.55
CA ALA A 86 13.51 15.92 0.12
C ALA A 86 13.00 14.65 -0.58
N LEU A 87 13.70 13.56 -0.35
CA LEU A 87 13.25 12.21 -0.71
C LEU A 87 12.56 11.55 0.49
N LEU A 88 11.42 10.92 0.29
CA LEU A 88 10.79 10.04 1.26
C LEU A 88 10.92 8.60 0.80
N VAL A 89 11.37 7.71 1.68
CA VAL A 89 11.37 6.25 1.46
C VAL A 89 10.51 5.61 2.54
N SER A 90 9.53 4.80 2.15
CA SER A 90 8.57 4.21 3.09
C SER A 90 8.43 2.71 2.93
N ALA A 91 8.15 2.04 4.05
CA ALA A 91 7.70 0.65 4.10
C ALA A 91 6.63 0.54 5.19
N HIS A 92 5.52 -0.17 4.91
CA HIS A 92 4.48 -0.31 5.92
C HIS A 92 4.83 -1.36 6.97
N THR A 93 4.32 -1.13 8.19
CA THR A 93 4.59 -1.95 9.36
C THR A 93 3.49 -2.96 9.64
N ASP A 94 2.28 -2.70 9.17
CA ASP A 94 1.12 -3.53 9.48
C ASP A 94 1.03 -4.79 8.62
N THR A 95 0.19 -5.69 9.07
CA THR A 95 -0.14 -6.95 8.39
C THR A 95 -1.62 -7.25 8.53
N VAL A 96 -2.16 -8.05 7.60
CA VAL A 96 -3.55 -8.52 7.63
C VAL A 96 -3.82 -9.55 8.75
N PHE A 97 -2.78 -10.04 9.41
CA PHE A 97 -2.90 -11.14 10.36
C PHE A 97 -3.23 -10.64 11.78
N PRO A 98 -4.19 -11.28 12.49
CA PRO A 98 -4.46 -11.02 13.91
C PRO A 98 -3.22 -11.26 14.79
N ALA A 99 -3.15 -10.56 15.92
CA ALA A 99 -2.05 -10.72 16.90
C ALA A 99 -1.90 -12.13 17.46
N SER A 100 -2.95 -12.96 17.39
CA SER A 100 -2.94 -14.36 17.83
C SER A 100 -2.43 -15.35 16.79
N THR A 101 -2.04 -14.86 15.59
CA THR A 101 -1.54 -15.72 14.51
C THR A 101 -0.23 -16.37 14.92
N ASP A 102 -0.09 -17.67 14.65
CA ASP A 102 1.19 -18.38 14.81
C ASP A 102 2.17 -17.85 13.74
N LEU A 103 3.23 -17.21 14.21
CA LEU A 103 4.28 -16.61 13.37
C LEU A 103 5.45 -17.57 13.10
N THR A 104 5.31 -18.86 13.38
CA THR A 104 6.36 -19.85 13.13
C THR A 104 6.81 -19.83 11.67
N VAL A 105 8.10 -19.63 11.49
CA VAL A 105 8.75 -19.64 10.16
C VAL A 105 9.24 -21.04 9.83
N ARG A 106 9.13 -21.40 8.55
CA ARG A 106 9.67 -22.66 8.00
C ARG A 106 10.61 -22.36 6.85
N VAL A 107 11.79 -22.95 6.91
CA VAL A 107 12.76 -22.87 5.81
C VAL A 107 12.72 -24.19 5.04
N ASP A 108 12.44 -24.09 3.75
CA ASP A 108 12.47 -25.25 2.85
C ASP A 108 13.94 -25.62 2.57
N PRO A 109 14.38 -26.83 2.95
CA PRO A 109 15.78 -27.23 2.82
C PRO A 109 16.23 -27.44 1.35
N GLU A 110 15.30 -27.64 0.41
CA GLU A 110 15.63 -27.86 -1.00
C GLU A 110 15.73 -26.56 -1.78
N THR A 111 14.84 -25.61 -1.49
CA THR A 111 14.75 -24.35 -2.24
C THR A 111 15.31 -23.14 -1.48
N GLY A 112 15.57 -23.29 -0.18
CA GLY A 112 15.96 -22.19 0.70
C GLY A 112 14.83 -21.16 0.96
N ARG A 113 13.60 -21.40 0.48
CA ARG A 113 12.46 -20.50 0.70
C ARG A 113 12.12 -20.40 2.18
N ILE A 114 11.79 -19.21 2.60
CA ILE A 114 11.35 -18.92 3.96
C ILE A 114 9.85 -18.67 3.92
N ALA A 115 9.07 -19.52 4.58
CA ALA A 115 7.62 -19.41 4.65
C ALA A 115 7.15 -19.04 6.06
N GLY A 116 6.26 -18.06 6.15
CA GLY A 116 5.63 -17.59 7.38
C GLY A 116 4.71 -16.41 7.11
N PRO A 117 3.67 -16.20 7.93
CA PRO A 117 2.73 -15.09 7.75
C PRO A 117 3.45 -13.75 7.76
N SER A 118 3.17 -12.87 6.80
CA SER A 118 3.76 -11.54 6.63
C SER A 118 5.28 -11.47 6.46
N ILE A 119 5.94 -12.58 6.10
CA ILE A 119 7.39 -12.57 5.87
C ILE A 119 7.78 -11.66 4.69
N GLY A 120 6.96 -11.64 3.64
CA GLY A 120 7.12 -10.81 2.46
C GLY A 120 6.38 -9.49 2.59
N ASP A 121 5.12 -9.54 2.99
CA ASP A 121 4.18 -8.41 3.07
C ASP A 121 3.94 -8.02 4.54
N ASN A 122 4.67 -7.04 5.11
CA ASN A 122 5.78 -6.32 4.49
C ASN A 122 7.04 -6.32 5.38
N SER A 123 7.29 -7.45 6.08
CA SER A 123 8.48 -7.57 6.94
C SER A 123 9.78 -7.42 6.14
N THR A 124 9.80 -7.94 4.90
CA THR A 124 10.97 -7.81 4.01
C THR A 124 11.14 -6.37 3.50
N GLY A 125 10.06 -5.65 3.19
CA GLY A 125 10.15 -4.23 2.83
C GLY A 125 10.68 -3.37 3.98
N LEU A 126 10.21 -3.65 5.21
CA LEU A 126 10.69 -2.98 6.41
C LEU A 126 12.16 -3.32 6.70
N ALA A 127 12.59 -4.58 6.48
CA ALA A 127 14.01 -4.96 6.56
C ALA A 127 14.84 -4.16 5.56
N GLY A 128 14.36 -3.99 4.34
CA GLY A 128 15.00 -3.13 3.34
C GLY A 128 15.17 -1.69 3.79
N LEU A 129 14.14 -1.12 4.43
CA LEU A 129 14.20 0.24 5.00
C LEU A 129 15.28 0.33 6.09
N MET A 130 15.41 -0.69 6.96
CA MET A 130 16.42 -0.72 8.01
C MET A 130 17.84 -0.81 7.45
N VAL A 131 18.05 -1.66 6.44
CA VAL A 131 19.36 -1.78 5.76
C VAL A 131 19.74 -0.48 5.03
N LEU A 132 18.76 0.15 4.39
CA LEU A 132 18.96 1.48 3.79
C LEU A 132 19.39 2.51 4.84
N ALA A 133 18.71 2.54 6.00
CA ALA A 133 19.04 3.43 7.11
C ALA A 133 20.49 3.21 7.59
N GLU A 134 20.86 1.94 7.80
CA GLU A 134 22.21 1.55 8.23
C GLU A 134 23.29 2.02 7.24
N VAL A 135 23.11 1.76 5.96
CA VAL A 135 24.04 2.17 4.91
C VAL A 135 24.15 3.69 4.84
N LEU A 136 23.03 4.41 4.80
CA LEU A 136 23.02 5.87 4.67
C LEU A 136 23.62 6.57 5.90
N ALA A 137 23.46 6.01 7.10
CA ALA A 137 24.09 6.52 8.31
C ALA A 137 25.62 6.33 8.33
N GLY A 138 26.15 5.36 7.59
CA GLY A 138 27.58 5.01 7.54
C GLY A 138 28.37 5.62 6.38
N ILE A 139 27.71 6.31 5.46
CA ILE A 139 28.35 6.89 4.26
C ILE A 139 28.33 8.41 4.27
N GLU A 140 28.85 9.02 3.20
CA GLU A 140 28.82 10.46 3.01
C GLU A 140 27.39 11.05 2.96
N GLN A 141 27.27 12.33 3.30
CA GLN A 141 26.01 13.05 3.32
C GLN A 141 25.31 13.03 1.93
N PRO A 142 24.03 12.59 1.86
CA PRO A 142 23.31 12.52 0.59
C PRO A 142 23.04 13.92 0.00
N PRO A 143 22.75 14.01 -1.31
CA PRO A 143 22.48 15.27 -1.98
C PRO A 143 21.33 16.08 -1.37
N VAL A 144 20.26 15.41 -0.95
CA VAL A 144 19.09 16.01 -0.30
C VAL A 144 18.75 15.24 0.97
N ASP A 145 17.95 15.84 1.85
CA ASP A 145 17.39 15.12 3.01
C ASP A 145 16.64 13.87 2.56
N ILE A 146 16.90 12.75 3.26
CA ILE A 146 16.18 11.50 3.05
C ILE A 146 15.39 11.19 4.32
N TRP A 147 14.06 11.22 4.20
CA TRP A 147 13.15 10.79 5.23
C TRP A 147 12.86 9.31 5.08
N LEU A 148 13.11 8.54 6.12
CA LEU A 148 12.79 7.14 6.24
C LEU A 148 11.55 7.00 7.10
N VAL A 149 10.50 6.39 6.58
CA VAL A 149 9.21 6.29 7.26
C VAL A 149 8.75 4.83 7.29
N ALA A 150 8.68 4.27 8.49
CA ALA A 150 7.97 3.04 8.73
C ALA A 150 6.50 3.43 8.99
N ASN A 151 5.66 3.32 7.97
CA ASN A 151 4.27 3.76 8.05
C ASN A 151 3.32 2.62 8.45
N SER A 152 2.24 3.00 9.12
CA SER A 152 1.20 2.07 9.58
C SER A 152 0.04 1.97 8.59
N THR A 153 -0.89 1.06 8.85
CA THR A 153 -2.25 1.01 8.29
C THR A 153 -2.31 1.08 6.75
N GLU A 154 -1.38 0.38 6.07
CA GLU A 154 -1.47 0.18 4.62
C GLU A 154 -2.64 -0.75 4.29
N GLU A 155 -2.82 -1.81 5.06
CA GLU A 155 -3.64 -2.96 4.74
C GLU A 155 -5.14 -2.74 4.93
N GLY A 156 -5.91 -3.37 4.08
CA GLY A 156 -7.35 -3.56 4.24
C GLY A 156 -8.14 -2.27 4.53
N LEU A 157 -8.72 -2.20 5.74
CA LEU A 157 -9.47 -1.04 6.23
C LEU A 157 -8.58 0.02 6.90
N GLY A 158 -7.27 -0.20 7.00
CA GLY A 158 -6.28 0.81 7.33
C GLY A 158 -6.28 1.96 6.33
N ASP A 159 -6.55 1.64 5.05
CA ASP A 159 -6.89 2.60 4.00
C ASP A 159 -5.80 3.64 3.73
N LEU A 160 -4.53 3.22 3.82
CA LEU A 160 -3.35 4.07 3.56
C LEU A 160 -3.26 5.28 4.51
N LYS A 161 -3.82 5.20 5.72
CA LYS A 161 -3.84 6.35 6.66
C LYS A 161 -2.43 6.75 7.07
N GLY A 162 -1.53 5.79 7.26
CA GLY A 162 -0.16 6.03 7.64
C GLY A 162 0.59 6.87 6.61
N ILE A 163 0.67 6.40 5.36
CA ILE A 163 1.37 7.16 4.31
C ILE A 163 0.68 8.50 4.01
N ARG A 164 -0.65 8.58 4.13
CA ARG A 164 -1.39 9.84 4.02
C ARG A 164 -0.92 10.84 5.07
N ALA A 165 -0.84 10.43 6.34
CA ALA A 165 -0.34 11.26 7.43
C ALA A 165 1.12 11.67 7.21
N ALA A 166 1.96 10.75 6.71
CA ALA A 166 3.37 11.04 6.42
C ALA A 166 3.54 12.11 5.34
N VAL A 167 2.78 12.01 4.24
CA VAL A 167 2.83 13.00 3.16
C VAL A 167 2.22 14.34 3.62
N ASP A 168 1.15 14.31 4.43
CA ASP A 168 0.53 15.54 4.99
C ASP A 168 1.45 16.27 5.96
N ARG A 169 2.29 15.56 6.69
CA ARG A 169 3.26 16.12 7.62
C ARG A 169 4.39 16.91 6.94
N LEU A 170 4.75 16.56 5.71
CA LEU A 170 5.88 17.10 4.97
C LEU A 170 5.46 17.68 3.60
N PRO A 171 4.36 18.48 3.51
CA PRO A 171 3.66 18.75 2.26
C PRO A 171 4.53 19.46 1.20
N ASP A 172 5.34 20.44 1.61
CA ASP A 172 6.13 21.28 0.69
C ASP A 172 7.60 20.83 0.60
N ARG A 173 7.96 19.71 1.24
CA ARG A 173 9.35 19.24 1.30
C ARG A 173 9.60 18.04 0.41
N ILE A 174 8.60 17.20 0.17
CA ILE A 174 8.76 15.94 -0.55
C ILE A 174 8.78 16.19 -2.04
N GLY A 175 9.91 15.90 -2.69
CA GLY A 175 10.08 15.97 -4.14
C GLY A 175 9.83 14.65 -4.86
N ALA A 176 10.01 13.52 -4.17
CA ALA A 176 9.72 12.16 -4.66
C ALA A 176 9.48 11.19 -3.50
N VAL A 177 8.80 10.08 -3.79
CA VAL A 177 8.58 9.00 -2.82
C VAL A 177 8.97 7.65 -3.42
N LEU A 178 9.74 6.86 -2.68
CA LEU A 178 10.00 5.45 -2.96
C LEU A 178 9.25 4.61 -1.94
N VAL A 179 8.36 3.75 -2.42
CA VAL A 179 7.59 2.83 -1.59
C VAL A 179 8.19 1.43 -1.72
N LEU A 180 8.40 0.77 -0.59
CA LEU A 180 9.01 -0.55 -0.53
C LEU A 180 7.96 -1.60 -0.22
N GLU A 181 7.91 -2.60 -1.08
CA GLU A 181 7.23 -3.86 -0.85
C GLU A 181 8.27 -4.99 -0.73
N GLY A 182 8.03 -5.95 0.14
CA GLY A 182 8.98 -7.04 0.32
C GLY A 182 9.04 -7.96 -0.88
N MET A 183 7.91 -8.23 -1.51
CA MET A 183 7.80 -9.13 -2.65
C MET A 183 7.70 -8.41 -3.98
N GLY A 184 7.97 -9.15 -5.06
CA GLY A 184 7.80 -8.64 -6.41
C GLY A 184 9.02 -7.95 -6.99
N LEU A 185 10.21 -8.48 -6.74
CA LEU A 185 11.43 -8.01 -7.39
C LEU A 185 11.26 -7.93 -8.91
N GLY A 186 11.69 -6.80 -9.50
CA GLY A 186 11.48 -6.49 -10.90
C GLY A 186 10.14 -5.79 -11.21
N ARG A 187 9.23 -5.67 -10.24
CA ARG A 187 8.02 -4.82 -10.39
C ARG A 187 8.38 -3.36 -10.21
N ILE A 188 7.77 -2.53 -11.04
CA ILE A 188 7.76 -1.07 -10.87
C ILE A 188 6.29 -0.62 -10.95
N VAL A 189 5.68 -0.39 -9.78
CA VAL A 189 4.32 0.16 -9.73
C VAL A 189 4.43 1.68 -9.78
N HIS A 190 4.01 2.27 -10.89
CA HIS A 190 4.00 3.70 -11.14
C HIS A 190 2.60 4.27 -11.42
N ARG A 191 1.58 3.40 -11.24
CA ARG A 191 0.16 3.73 -11.34
C ARG A 191 -0.57 3.20 -10.13
N GLY A 192 -1.15 4.09 -9.33
CA GLY A 192 -1.99 3.74 -8.20
C GLY A 192 -3.41 3.39 -8.66
N LEU A 193 -3.86 2.16 -8.36
CA LEU A 193 -5.24 1.75 -8.61
C LEU A 193 -6.16 2.44 -7.63
N GLY A 194 -7.09 3.25 -8.14
CA GLY A 194 -8.11 3.89 -7.31
C GLY A 194 -9.13 2.89 -6.77
N VAL A 195 -9.46 3.02 -5.50
CA VAL A 195 -10.43 2.17 -4.79
C VAL A 195 -11.38 3.05 -3.99
N ARG A 196 -12.69 2.80 -4.09
CA ARG A 196 -13.70 3.39 -3.23
C ARG A 196 -14.53 2.27 -2.63
N ARG A 197 -14.67 2.26 -1.29
CA ARG A 197 -15.42 1.22 -0.58
C ARG A 197 -16.51 1.83 0.26
N TYR A 198 -17.67 1.20 0.22
CA TYR A 198 -18.84 1.62 0.97
C TYR A 198 -19.43 0.46 1.76
N ARG A 199 -19.93 0.77 2.97
CA ARG A 199 -20.92 -0.04 3.65
C ARG A 199 -22.27 0.66 3.53
N ILE A 200 -23.24 0.00 2.91
CA ILE A 200 -24.57 0.54 2.67
C ILE A 200 -25.56 -0.22 3.54
N HIS A 201 -26.31 0.51 4.33
CA HIS A 201 -27.30 -0.03 5.26
C HIS A 201 -28.71 0.31 4.79
N ALA A 202 -29.65 -0.58 5.09
CA ALA A 202 -31.08 -0.29 5.06
C ALA A 202 -31.72 -0.62 6.41
N HIS A 203 -32.63 0.25 6.82
CA HIS A 203 -33.51 0.06 7.97
C HIS A 203 -34.96 0.07 7.48
N ALA A 204 -35.76 -0.85 7.99
CA ALA A 204 -37.18 -1.00 7.63
C ALA A 204 -38.00 -1.26 8.89
N PRO A 205 -39.32 -1.06 8.87
CA PRO A 205 -40.21 -1.32 10.03
C PRO A 205 -40.13 -2.76 10.55
N GLY A 206 -39.94 -3.73 9.63
CA GLY A 206 -39.96 -5.15 9.97
C GLY A 206 -41.38 -5.69 10.22
N GLY A 207 -41.46 -6.86 10.81
CA GLY A 207 -42.72 -7.49 11.17
C GLY A 207 -42.71 -9.00 11.09
N HIS A 208 -43.88 -9.60 11.33
CA HIS A 208 -44.10 -11.04 11.18
C HIS A 208 -44.40 -11.36 9.71
N SER A 209 -43.69 -12.35 9.13
CA SER A 209 -43.78 -12.63 7.69
C SER A 209 -45.18 -12.95 7.16
N TRP A 210 -46.06 -13.48 8.00
CA TRP A 210 -47.45 -13.76 7.66
C TRP A 210 -48.36 -12.59 8.03
N GLY A 211 -48.29 -12.11 9.28
CA GLY A 211 -49.24 -11.09 9.80
C GLY A 211 -49.02 -9.70 9.16
N ASP A 212 -47.79 -9.37 8.87
CA ASP A 212 -47.41 -8.07 8.30
C ASP A 212 -47.02 -8.19 6.84
N PHE A 213 -47.55 -9.19 6.11
CA PHE A 213 -47.21 -9.40 4.70
C PHE A 213 -47.51 -8.12 3.87
N GLY A 214 -46.51 -7.71 3.08
CA GLY A 214 -46.55 -6.45 2.30
C GLY A 214 -45.76 -5.31 2.96
N SER A 215 -45.35 -5.44 4.22
CA SER A 215 -44.40 -4.53 4.86
C SER A 215 -43.04 -4.60 4.21
N ALA A 216 -42.31 -3.48 4.21
CA ALA A 216 -41.00 -3.40 3.59
C ALA A 216 -39.95 -4.20 4.42
N SER A 217 -39.09 -4.94 3.72
CA SER A 217 -37.97 -5.66 4.26
C SER A 217 -36.66 -5.00 3.87
N ALA A 218 -35.76 -4.76 4.84
CA ALA A 218 -34.45 -4.19 4.59
C ALA A 218 -33.62 -5.04 3.61
N ILE A 219 -33.72 -6.38 3.72
CA ILE A 219 -33.05 -7.30 2.78
C ILE A 219 -33.56 -7.12 1.36
N HIS A 220 -34.90 -7.09 1.16
CA HIS A 220 -35.47 -6.94 -0.16
C HIS A 220 -35.10 -5.58 -0.80
N CYS A 221 -35.11 -4.50 0.01
CA CYS A 221 -34.74 -3.17 -0.46
C CYS A 221 -33.27 -3.10 -0.90
N LEU A 222 -32.34 -3.69 -0.13
CA LEU A 222 -30.94 -3.74 -0.52
C LEU A 222 -30.68 -4.67 -1.70
N ALA A 223 -31.37 -5.81 -1.80
CA ALA A 223 -31.27 -6.70 -2.94
C ALA A 223 -31.68 -6.00 -4.25
N ALA A 224 -32.74 -5.17 -4.21
CA ALA A 224 -33.13 -4.35 -5.34
C ALA A 224 -32.05 -3.31 -5.72
N LEU A 225 -31.43 -2.65 -4.73
CA LEU A 225 -30.32 -1.72 -4.96
C LEU A 225 -29.11 -2.45 -5.56
N VAL A 226 -28.73 -3.62 -5.03
CA VAL A 226 -27.64 -4.45 -5.59
C VAL A 226 -27.95 -4.83 -7.04
N THR A 227 -29.19 -5.21 -7.35
CA THR A 227 -29.62 -5.52 -8.72
C THR A 227 -29.39 -4.32 -9.66
N ASP A 228 -29.69 -3.09 -9.21
CA ASP A 228 -29.44 -1.90 -10.01
C ASP A 228 -27.95 -1.59 -10.15
N ILE A 229 -27.14 -1.80 -9.10
CA ILE A 229 -25.68 -1.66 -9.16
C ILE A 229 -25.10 -2.64 -10.17
N THR A 230 -25.55 -3.91 -10.19
CA THR A 230 -25.03 -4.92 -11.11
C THR A 230 -25.40 -4.68 -12.59
N ARG A 231 -26.27 -3.72 -12.86
CA ARG A 231 -26.62 -3.25 -14.22
C ARG A 231 -25.82 -2.04 -14.68
N LEU A 232 -24.95 -1.49 -13.82
CA LEU A 232 -24.08 -0.39 -14.22
C LEU A 232 -23.11 -0.86 -15.31
N ASN A 233 -23.06 -0.11 -16.40
CA ASN A 233 -22.12 -0.35 -17.47
C ASN A 233 -20.79 0.36 -17.13
N VAL A 234 -19.71 -0.41 -16.97
CA VAL A 234 -18.37 0.10 -16.70
C VAL A 234 -17.44 -0.17 -17.86
N PRO A 235 -16.50 0.75 -18.18
CA PRO A 235 -15.59 0.55 -19.29
C PRO A 235 -14.56 -0.56 -19.00
N GLN A 236 -14.13 -1.24 -20.05
CA GLN A 236 -13.01 -2.17 -19.98
C GLN A 236 -11.65 -1.45 -20.06
N GLN A 237 -11.62 -0.28 -20.70
CA GLN A 237 -10.47 0.61 -20.80
C GLN A 237 -10.92 2.06 -20.52
N PRO A 238 -10.43 2.68 -19.45
CA PRO A 238 -9.59 2.11 -18.39
C PRO A 238 -10.33 1.01 -17.61
N ARG A 239 -9.62 -0.04 -17.21
CA ARG A 239 -10.22 -1.16 -16.47
C ARG A 239 -10.91 -0.63 -15.21
N THR A 240 -12.21 -0.88 -15.13
CA THR A 240 -13.08 -0.42 -14.03
C THR A 240 -13.95 -1.57 -13.59
N THR A 241 -14.11 -1.73 -12.29
CA THR A 241 -14.84 -2.85 -11.70
C THR A 241 -15.65 -2.41 -10.49
N TYR A 242 -16.68 -3.17 -10.18
CA TYR A 242 -17.40 -3.11 -8.91
C TYR A 242 -17.68 -4.51 -8.40
N ASN A 243 -17.79 -4.66 -7.08
CA ASN A 243 -18.12 -5.92 -6.44
C ASN A 243 -18.86 -5.72 -5.14
N VAL A 244 -19.96 -6.43 -4.93
CA VAL A 244 -20.60 -6.58 -3.61
C VAL A 244 -20.02 -7.83 -2.98
N GLY A 245 -19.05 -7.64 -2.08
CA GLY A 245 -18.28 -8.74 -1.48
C GLY A 245 -18.90 -9.34 -0.22
N LYS A 246 -19.77 -8.57 0.45
CA LYS A 246 -20.41 -8.98 1.71
C LYS A 246 -21.85 -8.52 1.71
N PHE A 247 -22.76 -9.38 2.19
CA PHE A 247 -24.18 -9.05 2.39
C PHE A 247 -24.65 -9.74 3.67
N SER A 248 -25.29 -8.98 4.58
CA SER A 248 -25.82 -9.50 5.85
C SER A 248 -27.13 -8.83 6.21
N GLY A 249 -27.96 -9.54 6.98
CA GLY A 249 -29.23 -8.98 7.47
C GLY A 249 -30.23 -10.02 7.91
N GLY A 250 -31.30 -9.53 8.59
CA GLY A 250 -32.35 -10.36 9.14
C GLY A 250 -31.95 -11.08 10.42
N THR A 251 -32.94 -11.71 11.07
CA THR A 251 -32.78 -12.43 12.35
C THR A 251 -33.33 -13.86 12.31
N SER A 252 -34.41 -14.07 11.57
CA SER A 252 -35.02 -15.40 11.40
C SER A 252 -35.81 -15.48 10.08
N VAL A 253 -36.09 -16.70 9.63
CA VAL A 253 -36.77 -16.96 8.34
C VAL A 253 -38.21 -16.41 8.29
N ASN A 254 -38.88 -16.32 9.42
CA ASN A 254 -40.27 -15.86 9.52
C ASN A 254 -40.39 -14.40 10.02
N THR A 255 -39.30 -13.64 10.00
CA THR A 255 -39.27 -12.21 10.35
C THR A 255 -38.98 -11.38 9.12
N ILE A 256 -39.77 -10.32 8.85
CA ILE A 256 -39.49 -9.29 7.87
C ILE A 256 -38.27 -8.51 8.41
N ALA A 257 -37.14 -8.50 7.67
CA ALA A 257 -35.90 -7.95 8.14
C ALA A 257 -35.96 -6.42 8.39
N GLN A 258 -35.63 -6.01 9.61
CA GLN A 258 -35.52 -4.59 9.98
C GLN A 258 -34.20 -3.97 9.57
N HIS A 259 -33.12 -4.77 9.53
CA HIS A 259 -31.79 -4.30 9.21
C HIS A 259 -31.14 -5.22 8.17
N ALA A 260 -30.45 -4.62 7.24
CA ALA A 260 -29.53 -5.29 6.34
C ALA A 260 -28.40 -4.35 5.93
N SER A 261 -27.28 -4.90 5.51
CA SER A 261 -26.15 -4.14 4.98
C SER A 261 -25.40 -4.94 3.92
N PHE A 262 -24.70 -4.24 3.03
CA PHE A 262 -23.69 -4.84 2.16
C PHE A 262 -22.46 -3.97 2.04
N GLU A 263 -21.33 -4.58 1.71
CA GLU A 263 -20.07 -3.90 1.42
C GLU A 263 -19.79 -3.93 -0.07
N LEU A 264 -19.54 -2.74 -0.64
CA LEU A 264 -19.30 -2.48 -2.05
C LEU A 264 -17.88 -2.00 -2.26
N ASP A 265 -17.16 -2.63 -3.20
CA ASP A 265 -15.82 -2.26 -3.65
C ASP A 265 -15.90 -1.75 -5.08
N LEU A 266 -15.46 -0.51 -5.32
CA LEU A 266 -15.37 0.13 -6.63
C LEU A 266 -13.90 0.34 -6.95
N ARG A 267 -13.45 -0.02 -8.16
CA ARG A 267 -12.05 0.17 -8.59
C ARG A 267 -11.97 0.73 -10.00
N SER A 268 -11.00 1.60 -10.23
CA SER A 268 -10.64 2.05 -11.58
C SER A 268 -9.16 2.40 -11.70
N ALA A 269 -8.61 2.14 -12.90
CA ALA A 269 -7.29 2.57 -13.29
C ALA A 269 -7.19 4.08 -13.57
N ALA A 270 -8.33 4.79 -13.66
CA ALA A 270 -8.39 6.22 -13.90
C ALA A 270 -9.27 6.92 -12.86
N PRO A 271 -8.79 8.04 -12.27
CA PRO A 271 -9.51 8.75 -11.21
C PRO A 271 -10.87 9.28 -11.68
N GLU A 272 -10.97 9.80 -12.89
CA GLU A 272 -12.20 10.35 -13.47
C GLU A 272 -13.27 9.27 -13.63
N THR A 273 -12.87 8.08 -14.07
CA THR A 273 -13.80 6.95 -14.25
C THR A 273 -14.27 6.40 -12.90
N LEU A 274 -13.38 6.38 -11.89
CA LEU A 274 -13.77 6.00 -10.53
C LEU A 274 -14.78 6.99 -9.97
N ALA A 275 -14.54 8.29 -10.13
CA ALA A 275 -15.47 9.34 -9.70
C ALA A 275 -16.84 9.23 -10.37
N GLN A 276 -16.87 8.97 -11.68
CA GLN A 276 -18.13 8.76 -12.43
C GLN A 276 -18.90 7.53 -11.93
N LEU A 277 -18.20 6.41 -11.66
CA LEU A 277 -18.82 5.21 -11.11
C LEU A 277 -19.37 5.47 -9.71
N ASP A 278 -18.60 6.15 -8.87
CA ASP A 278 -19.00 6.55 -7.51
C ASP A 278 -20.26 7.40 -7.54
N GLU A 279 -20.32 8.45 -8.37
CA GLU A 279 -21.52 9.26 -8.54
C GLU A 279 -22.75 8.44 -9.00
N GLN A 280 -22.54 7.47 -9.89
CA GLN A 280 -23.63 6.59 -10.34
C GLN A 280 -24.21 5.79 -9.17
N VAL A 281 -23.33 5.21 -8.32
CA VAL A 281 -23.74 4.47 -7.12
C VAL A 281 -24.49 5.39 -6.15
N GLN A 282 -23.94 6.58 -5.86
CA GLN A 282 -24.61 7.55 -4.98
C GLN A 282 -25.99 7.94 -5.50
N ARG A 283 -26.13 8.17 -6.81
CA ARG A 283 -27.45 8.44 -7.44
C ARG A 283 -28.43 7.28 -7.30
N LEU A 284 -27.94 6.02 -7.39
CA LEU A 284 -28.80 4.85 -7.17
C LEU A 284 -29.29 4.79 -5.72
N VAL A 285 -28.43 4.95 -4.73
CA VAL A 285 -28.80 4.98 -3.30
C VAL A 285 -29.84 6.08 -3.05
N GLN A 286 -29.61 7.29 -3.54
CA GLN A 286 -30.55 8.41 -3.40
C GLN A 286 -31.89 8.15 -4.10
N ARG A 287 -31.90 7.47 -5.27
CA ARG A 287 -33.11 7.10 -5.99
C ARG A 287 -33.94 6.11 -5.16
N HIS A 288 -33.33 5.07 -4.60
CA HIS A 288 -34.00 4.11 -3.72
C HIS A 288 -34.53 4.79 -2.46
N GLN A 289 -33.76 5.66 -1.81
CA GLN A 289 -34.20 6.45 -0.65
C GLN A 289 -35.46 7.27 -0.98
N ARG A 290 -35.44 8.02 -2.10
CA ARG A 290 -36.61 8.83 -2.52
C ARG A 290 -37.84 7.99 -2.87
N HIS A 291 -37.65 6.82 -3.49
CA HIS A 291 -38.75 5.90 -3.82
C HIS A 291 -39.46 5.45 -2.54
N HIS A 292 -38.71 5.02 -1.52
CA HIS A 292 -39.26 4.56 -0.26
C HIS A 292 -39.88 5.69 0.58
N GLN A 293 -39.32 6.89 0.54
CA GLN A 293 -39.90 8.08 1.18
C GLN A 293 -41.26 8.43 0.58
N ARG A 294 -41.39 8.45 -0.76
CA ARG A 294 -42.67 8.73 -1.45
C ARG A 294 -43.69 7.65 -1.17
N GLY A 295 -43.29 6.40 -1.13
CA GLY A 295 -44.18 5.27 -0.79
C GLY A 295 -44.51 5.16 0.69
N LYS A 296 -43.98 6.03 1.56
CA LYS A 296 -44.15 6.02 3.02
C LYS A 296 -43.87 4.63 3.65
N SER A 297 -42.96 3.89 3.06
CA SER A 297 -42.66 2.49 3.49
C SER A 297 -41.88 2.40 4.81
N GLY A 298 -41.44 3.54 5.36
CA GLY A 298 -40.61 3.60 6.57
C GLY A 298 -39.18 3.12 6.37
N VAL A 299 -38.74 2.88 5.12
CA VAL A 299 -37.35 2.44 4.82
C VAL A 299 -36.44 3.65 4.71
N THR A 300 -35.25 3.51 5.32
CA THR A 300 -34.15 4.47 5.20
C THR A 300 -32.88 3.77 4.76
N PHE A 301 -32.06 4.50 4.00
CA PHE A 301 -30.72 4.04 3.59
C PHE A 301 -29.67 4.97 4.20
N SER A 302 -28.54 4.41 4.58
CA SER A 302 -27.31 5.16 4.87
C SER A 302 -26.13 4.54 4.16
N MET A 303 -25.14 5.36 3.83
CA MET A 303 -23.94 4.95 3.14
C MET A 303 -22.73 5.50 3.89
N GLU A 304 -21.85 4.61 4.34
CA GLU A 304 -20.61 4.90 5.05
C GLU A 304 -19.45 4.61 4.12
N THR A 305 -18.50 5.54 3.98
CA THR A 305 -17.23 5.28 3.31
C THR A 305 -16.34 4.48 4.24
N ILE A 306 -15.94 3.28 3.83
CA ILE A 306 -15.05 2.38 4.59
C ILE A 306 -13.68 2.19 3.92
N GLY A 307 -13.43 2.90 2.82
CA GLY A 307 -12.14 2.95 2.14
C GLY A 307 -12.13 3.97 1.00
N ASP A 308 -11.04 4.73 0.90
CA ASP A 308 -10.83 5.75 -0.14
C ASP A 308 -9.35 5.84 -0.50
N ARG A 309 -8.92 5.02 -1.47
CA ARG A 309 -7.57 5.02 -2.02
C ARG A 309 -7.60 5.73 -3.37
N PRO A 310 -7.01 6.93 -3.49
CA PRO A 310 -7.06 7.68 -4.73
C PRO A 310 -6.22 7.02 -5.82
N ALA A 311 -6.59 7.23 -7.09
CA ALA A 311 -5.74 6.89 -8.23
C ALA A 311 -4.74 8.01 -8.50
N GLY A 312 -3.60 7.66 -9.07
CA GLY A 312 -2.58 8.60 -9.53
C GLY A 312 -1.52 7.87 -10.35
N GLN A 313 -0.74 8.60 -11.13
CA GLN A 313 0.31 7.98 -11.95
C GLN A 313 1.39 8.96 -12.36
N ILE A 314 2.58 8.42 -12.66
CA ILE A 314 3.59 9.08 -13.50
C ILE A 314 3.69 8.33 -14.84
N PRO A 315 3.99 9.03 -15.95
CA PRO A 315 4.16 8.38 -17.25
C PRO A 315 5.42 7.49 -17.28
N GLU A 316 5.44 6.52 -18.17
CA GLU A 316 6.62 5.65 -18.37
C GLU A 316 7.87 6.44 -18.79
N SER A 317 7.69 7.60 -19.43
CA SER A 317 8.79 8.50 -19.81
C SER A 317 9.32 9.37 -18.65
N HIS A 318 8.71 9.28 -17.45
CA HIS A 318 9.17 10.07 -16.31
C HIS A 318 10.58 9.63 -15.89
N PRO A 319 11.50 10.58 -15.56
CA PRO A 319 12.89 10.25 -15.19
C PRO A 319 13.03 9.19 -14.09
N LEU A 320 12.21 9.27 -13.04
CA LEU A 320 12.20 8.28 -11.95
C LEU A 320 11.86 6.88 -12.46
N MET A 321 10.88 6.73 -13.36
CA MET A 321 10.53 5.43 -13.94
C MET A 321 11.67 4.90 -14.82
N GLN A 322 12.25 5.74 -15.68
CA GLN A 322 13.37 5.38 -16.54
C GLN A 322 14.61 4.97 -15.75
N ALA A 323 14.91 5.68 -14.66
CA ALA A 323 16.02 5.33 -13.77
C ALA A 323 15.78 3.98 -13.08
N THR A 324 14.57 3.73 -12.61
CA THR A 324 14.22 2.45 -11.96
C THR A 324 14.40 1.29 -12.93
N SER A 325 13.89 1.39 -14.16
CA SER A 325 14.09 0.39 -15.22
C SER A 325 15.57 0.21 -15.59
N GLY A 326 16.31 1.30 -15.68
CA GLY A 326 17.75 1.28 -15.97
C GLY A 326 18.57 0.56 -14.89
N ILE A 327 18.24 0.79 -13.62
CA ILE A 327 18.86 0.11 -12.47
C ILE A 327 18.57 -1.39 -12.49
N LEU A 328 17.33 -1.79 -12.75
CA LEU A 328 16.97 -3.21 -12.91
C LEU A 328 17.81 -3.88 -14.01
N ALA A 329 17.90 -3.26 -15.16
CA ALA A 329 18.68 -3.76 -16.30
C ALA A 329 20.17 -3.91 -15.95
N GLN A 330 20.76 -2.93 -15.25
CA GLN A 330 22.17 -2.96 -14.84
C GLN A 330 22.47 -4.07 -13.83
N LEU A 331 21.53 -4.35 -12.92
CA LEU A 331 21.64 -5.43 -11.93
C LEU A 331 21.28 -6.81 -12.52
N GLY A 332 20.88 -6.88 -13.79
CA GLY A 332 20.41 -8.10 -14.43
C GLY A 332 19.12 -8.64 -13.81
N ILE A 333 18.25 -7.75 -13.32
CA ILE A 333 16.93 -8.10 -12.78
C ILE A 333 15.92 -7.92 -13.89
N PRO A 334 15.20 -8.98 -14.30
CA PRO A 334 14.16 -8.86 -15.32
C PRO A 334 13.01 -7.96 -14.87
N GLU A 335 12.66 -6.94 -15.67
CA GLU A 335 11.50 -6.11 -15.37
C GLU A 335 10.20 -6.88 -15.61
N ARG A 336 9.30 -6.87 -14.63
CA ARG A 336 8.00 -7.53 -14.70
C ARG A 336 6.93 -6.56 -15.23
N MET A 337 6.72 -6.59 -16.54
CA MET A 337 5.84 -5.68 -17.27
C MET A 337 4.35 -5.88 -16.99
N ASP A 338 3.96 -7.04 -16.49
CA ASP A 338 2.58 -7.46 -16.24
C ASP A 338 1.93 -6.79 -15.03
N VAL A 339 2.72 -6.19 -14.15
CA VAL A 339 2.22 -5.61 -12.90
C VAL A 339 2.75 -4.19 -12.70
N ARG A 340 2.15 -3.24 -13.43
CA ARG A 340 2.50 -1.80 -13.34
C ARG A 340 1.45 -0.95 -12.65
N ILE A 341 0.31 -1.54 -12.28
CA ILE A 341 -0.78 -0.90 -11.55
C ILE A 341 -1.16 -1.74 -10.34
N SER A 342 -1.17 -1.14 -9.17
CA SER A 342 -1.57 -1.75 -7.91
C SER A 342 -2.13 -0.69 -6.98
N SER A 343 -2.77 -1.11 -5.89
CA SER A 343 -3.14 -0.23 -4.78
C SER A 343 -2.13 -0.45 -3.66
N THR A 344 -1.25 0.51 -3.46
CA THR A 344 -0.16 0.52 -2.49
C THR A 344 -0.04 1.92 -1.88
N ASP A 345 0.85 2.11 -0.95
CA ASP A 345 1.19 3.43 -0.39
C ASP A 345 1.55 4.48 -1.45
N ALA A 346 2.04 4.07 -2.63
CA ALA A 346 2.33 4.97 -3.74
C ALA A 346 1.08 5.72 -4.27
N ASN A 347 -0.13 5.22 -4.00
CA ASN A 347 -1.37 5.88 -4.41
C ASN A 347 -1.46 7.31 -3.88
N ILE A 348 -1.06 7.53 -2.62
CA ILE A 348 -1.21 8.84 -1.98
C ILE A 348 -0.29 9.90 -2.63
N PRO A 349 1.05 9.71 -2.69
CA PRO A 349 1.90 10.71 -3.33
C PRO A 349 1.58 10.88 -4.83
N LEU A 350 1.32 9.79 -5.57
CA LEU A 350 0.92 9.86 -6.98
C LEU A 350 -0.34 10.70 -7.21
N SER A 351 -1.35 10.56 -6.35
CA SER A 351 -2.59 11.34 -6.45
C SER A 351 -2.41 12.83 -6.20
N ARG A 352 -1.32 13.21 -5.54
CA ARG A 352 -0.94 14.60 -5.24
C ARG A 352 0.07 15.17 -6.23
N GLY A 353 0.37 14.42 -7.29
CA GLY A 353 1.35 14.83 -8.30
C GLY A 353 2.80 14.73 -7.84
N ILE A 354 3.07 14.07 -6.71
CA ILE A 354 4.42 13.79 -6.24
C ILE A 354 4.92 12.53 -6.96
N PRO A 355 6.02 12.62 -7.72
CA PRO A 355 6.60 11.46 -8.39
C PRO A 355 6.88 10.32 -7.42
N SER A 356 6.35 9.14 -7.74
CA SER A 356 6.51 7.99 -6.86
C SER A 356 6.57 6.69 -7.66
N VAL A 357 7.34 5.72 -7.15
CA VAL A 357 7.34 4.33 -7.58
C VAL A 357 7.28 3.40 -6.36
N CYS A 358 6.58 2.27 -6.52
CA CYS A 358 6.66 1.18 -5.56
C CYS A 358 7.46 0.04 -6.17
N ILE A 359 8.44 -0.48 -5.42
CA ILE A 359 9.36 -1.54 -5.86
C ILE A 359 9.33 -2.71 -4.90
N GLY A 360 9.53 -3.92 -5.43
CA GLY A 360 9.72 -5.13 -4.64
C GLY A 360 11.21 -5.45 -4.41
N LEU A 361 11.52 -6.06 -3.28
CA LEU A 361 12.90 -6.35 -2.87
C LEU A 361 13.32 -7.82 -3.09
N THR A 362 12.36 -8.76 -3.10
CA THR A 362 12.67 -10.15 -3.40
C THR A 362 11.52 -10.84 -4.13
N GLU A 363 11.76 -12.08 -4.54
CA GLU A 363 10.70 -12.96 -5.04
C GLU A 363 9.90 -13.53 -3.86
N GLY A 364 8.61 -13.66 -4.03
CA GLY A 364 7.74 -14.26 -3.03
C GLY A 364 6.36 -14.54 -3.58
N GLY A 365 5.51 -15.07 -2.74
CA GLY A 365 4.14 -15.41 -3.13
C GLY A 365 3.24 -15.70 -1.94
N ASP A 366 1.99 -15.99 -2.25
CA ASP A 366 0.93 -16.29 -1.28
C ASP A 366 0.68 -15.16 -0.27
N ALA A 367 0.85 -13.89 -0.68
CA ALA A 367 0.50 -12.73 0.16
C ALA A 367 -0.86 -12.90 0.83
N HIS A 368 -0.97 -12.47 2.09
CA HIS A 368 -2.18 -12.56 2.92
C HIS A 368 -2.62 -14.00 3.26
N ARG A 369 -1.73 -14.98 3.12
CA ARG A 369 -1.96 -16.38 3.52
C ARG A 369 -0.94 -16.82 4.57
N LEU A 370 -1.29 -17.78 5.40
CA LEU A 370 -0.37 -18.40 6.36
C LEU A 370 0.81 -19.12 5.67
N SER A 371 0.66 -19.43 4.39
CA SER A 371 1.69 -20.03 3.51
C SER A 371 2.53 -19.00 2.76
N GLU A 372 2.44 -17.74 3.10
CA GLU A 372 3.24 -16.68 2.50
C GLU A 372 4.73 -17.01 2.59
N TRP A 373 5.48 -16.74 1.53
CA TRP A 373 6.89 -17.10 1.45
C TRP A 373 7.70 -16.07 0.67
N ILE A 374 9.00 -16.03 0.97
CA ILE A 374 10.00 -15.29 0.20
C ILE A 374 11.14 -16.23 -0.25
N ASN A 375 11.80 -15.82 -1.35
CA ASN A 375 13.08 -16.38 -1.77
C ASN A 375 14.20 -15.45 -1.29
N PRO A 376 15.06 -15.84 -0.33
CA PRO A 376 16.12 -14.98 0.18
C PRO A 376 17.27 -14.78 -0.83
N ALA A 377 17.43 -15.67 -1.83
CA ALA A 377 18.56 -15.63 -2.74
C ALA A 377 18.69 -14.30 -3.53
N PRO A 378 17.64 -13.71 -4.12
CA PRO A 378 17.76 -12.44 -4.83
C PRO A 378 17.63 -11.21 -3.91
N LEU A 379 17.40 -11.35 -2.60
CA LEU A 379 17.17 -10.24 -1.68
C LEU A 379 18.31 -9.21 -1.69
N ALA A 380 19.56 -9.66 -1.70
CA ALA A 380 20.71 -8.76 -1.79
C ALA A 380 20.66 -7.88 -3.04
N LYS A 381 20.22 -8.41 -4.19
CA LYS A 381 20.03 -7.62 -5.41
C LYS A 381 18.90 -6.60 -5.27
N GLY A 382 17.82 -6.95 -4.57
CA GLY A 382 16.74 -6.00 -4.27
C GLY A 382 17.20 -4.85 -3.38
N ILE A 383 18.06 -5.13 -2.40
CA ILE A 383 18.68 -4.07 -1.58
C ILE A 383 19.64 -3.22 -2.40
N GLN A 384 20.44 -3.80 -3.29
CA GLN A 384 21.27 -3.04 -4.23
C GLN A 384 20.42 -2.12 -5.12
N GLN A 385 19.30 -2.61 -5.66
CA GLN A 385 18.32 -1.78 -6.40
C GLN A 385 17.86 -0.60 -5.55
N LEU A 386 17.48 -0.83 -4.30
CA LEU A 386 17.02 0.20 -3.38
C LEU A 386 18.11 1.26 -3.12
N LEU A 387 19.34 0.85 -2.84
CA LEU A 387 20.47 1.76 -2.61
C LEU A 387 20.74 2.65 -3.82
N TYR A 388 20.84 2.07 -5.02
CA TYR A 388 21.08 2.83 -6.24
C TYR A 388 19.93 3.77 -6.57
N LEU A 389 18.68 3.31 -6.43
CA LEU A 389 17.51 4.12 -6.73
C LEU A 389 17.36 5.29 -5.76
N THR A 390 17.62 5.07 -4.47
CA THR A 390 17.57 6.11 -3.44
C THR A 390 18.60 7.18 -3.73
N TRP A 391 19.85 6.81 -3.99
CA TRP A 391 20.92 7.77 -4.26
C TRP A 391 20.72 8.52 -5.56
N TRP A 392 20.32 7.81 -6.62
CA TRP A 392 19.99 8.45 -7.91
C TRP A 392 18.86 9.46 -7.74
N THR A 393 17.79 9.08 -7.03
CA THR A 393 16.63 9.98 -6.82
C THR A 393 17.03 11.21 -6.02
N ALA A 394 17.84 11.05 -4.97
CA ALA A 394 18.37 12.16 -4.19
C ALA A 394 19.21 13.13 -5.06
N GLY A 395 20.06 12.60 -5.94
CA GLY A 395 20.82 13.41 -6.90
C GLY A 395 19.92 14.11 -7.93
N TRP A 396 18.94 13.41 -8.49
CA TRP A 396 18.00 13.98 -9.44
C TRP A 396 17.17 15.13 -8.86
N LEU A 397 16.80 15.05 -7.58
CA LEU A 397 16.04 16.12 -6.91
C LEU A 397 16.82 17.44 -6.82
N THR A 398 18.15 17.43 -6.81
CA THR A 398 18.95 18.69 -6.81
C THR A 398 18.90 19.43 -8.16
N THR A 399 18.39 18.81 -9.22
CA THR A 399 18.33 19.39 -10.57
C THR A 399 16.95 19.96 -10.91
N ARG A 400 16.04 19.98 -9.95
CA ARG A 400 14.64 20.44 -10.14
C ARG A 400 14.38 21.85 -9.66
#